data_0f21ce2bfa1423cf273dfcdc198fac01
#
_entry.id   0f21ce2bfa1423cf273dfcdc198fac01
#
_cell.length_a   1.000
_cell.length_b   1.000
_cell.length_c   1.000
_cell.angle_alpha   90.00
_cell.angle_beta   90.00
_cell.angle_gamma   90.00
#
_symmetry.space_group_name_H-M   'P 1'
#
loop_
_entity.id
_entity.type
_entity.pdbx_description
1 polymer ?
#
loop_
_entity_poly.entity_id
_entity_poly.type
_entity_poly.pdbx_seq_one_letter_code
_entity_poly.pdbx_strand_id
1 'polypeptide(L)'
;MTRRVHVIKDPEVAKLLADETRRQILNKLRHDEHSTTDLAKALNRNHSSIVHHLNQLLDAGLIEVTREEKVRNMVQPYYRSVSSSFHVAYSLTEALSQDPDYSAWQEEYIDNMLLALNGYGISVPEERRGEAKTLLQTCYLGQKKAYEERITKRISVPEVSKYAARNTANVLSHIQLMKDKEYMDALHRLSEIIEEPEEDQQG
;
A
#
# COMPACT_ATOMS: atom_id res chain seq x y z
N MET A 1 -13.42 -16.05 -6.51
CA MET A 1 -13.60 -15.21 -5.30
C MET A 1 -12.31 -14.47 -5.04
N THR A 2 -12.23 -13.18 -5.29
CA THR A 2 -11.02 -12.38 -5.11
C THR A 2 -10.67 -12.30 -3.62
N ARG A 3 -9.45 -12.71 -3.23
CA ARG A 3 -8.98 -12.57 -1.84
C ARG A 3 -8.93 -11.09 -1.48
N ARG A 4 -9.44 -10.72 -0.30
CA ARG A 4 -9.53 -9.31 0.14
C ARG A 4 -8.16 -8.68 0.40
N VAL A 5 -7.19 -9.47 0.85
CA VAL A 5 -5.80 -9.05 1.10
C VAL A 5 -4.88 -10.17 0.63
N HIS A 6 -3.91 -9.82 -0.16
CA HIS A 6 -2.84 -10.71 -0.61
C HIS A 6 -1.52 -10.26 0.03
N VAL A 7 -0.91 -11.12 0.85
CA VAL A 7 0.38 -10.83 1.47
C VAL A 7 1.49 -11.34 0.56
N ILE A 8 2.29 -10.40 0.05
CA ILE A 8 3.45 -10.68 -0.80
C ILE A 8 4.62 -11.03 0.11
N LYS A 9 5.15 -12.24 -0.04
CA LYS A 9 6.29 -12.79 0.73
C LYS A 9 7.52 -13.04 -0.13
N ASP A 10 7.42 -12.81 -1.43
CA ASP A 10 8.53 -12.92 -2.38
C ASP A 10 9.10 -11.52 -2.62
N PRO A 11 10.40 -11.27 -2.38
CA PRO A 11 11.02 -9.97 -2.59
C PRO A 11 11.00 -9.54 -4.06
N GLU A 12 11.14 -10.44 -5.02
CA GLU A 12 11.11 -10.10 -6.45
C GLU A 12 9.70 -9.65 -6.88
N VAL A 13 8.65 -10.27 -6.35
CA VAL A 13 7.28 -9.81 -6.56
C VAL A 13 7.04 -8.45 -5.89
N ALA A 14 7.59 -8.25 -4.68
CA ALA A 14 7.45 -6.98 -3.98
C ALA A 14 8.10 -5.80 -4.71
N LYS A 15 9.28 -6.01 -5.33
CA LYS A 15 9.98 -5.00 -6.15
C LYS A 15 9.15 -4.51 -7.34
N LEU A 16 8.25 -5.35 -7.86
CA LEU A 16 7.35 -4.92 -8.93
C LEU A 16 6.47 -3.74 -8.51
N LEU A 17 6.18 -3.58 -7.21
CA LEU A 17 5.36 -2.48 -6.71
C LEU A 17 6.11 -1.13 -6.64
N ALA A 18 7.43 -1.10 -6.83
CA ALA A 18 8.19 0.15 -6.92
C ALA A 18 7.83 0.97 -8.18
N ASP A 19 7.41 0.32 -9.25
CA ASP A 19 6.98 0.98 -10.48
C ASP A 19 5.57 1.57 -10.37
N GLU A 20 5.46 2.86 -10.64
CA GLU A 20 4.19 3.60 -10.55
C GLU A 20 3.13 3.08 -11.53
N THR A 21 3.52 2.74 -12.77
CA THR A 21 2.58 2.25 -13.79
C THR A 21 1.96 0.92 -13.36
N ARG A 22 2.75 0.01 -12.78
CA ARG A 22 2.23 -1.25 -12.23
C ARG A 22 1.26 -1.04 -11.08
N ARG A 23 1.54 -0.09 -10.18
CA ARG A 23 0.60 0.28 -9.11
C ARG A 23 -0.71 0.85 -9.66
N GLN A 24 -0.63 1.72 -10.68
CA GLN A 24 -1.79 2.30 -11.36
C GLN A 24 -2.63 1.22 -12.05
N ILE A 25 -2.01 0.26 -12.73
CA ILE A 25 -2.68 -0.89 -13.36
C ILE A 25 -3.40 -1.72 -12.29
N LEU A 26 -2.71 -2.12 -11.22
CA LEU A 26 -3.32 -2.88 -10.11
C LEU A 26 -4.51 -2.14 -9.50
N ASN A 27 -4.42 -0.82 -9.35
CA ASN A 27 -5.51 -0.01 -8.81
C ASN A 27 -6.75 -0.02 -9.73
N LYS A 28 -6.58 0.05 -11.05
CA LYS A 28 -7.68 -0.08 -12.02
C LYS A 28 -8.29 -1.47 -11.98
N LEU A 29 -7.47 -2.51 -12.01
CA LEU A 29 -7.90 -3.90 -12.04
C LEU A 29 -8.51 -4.41 -10.71
N ARG A 30 -8.39 -3.65 -9.64
CA ARG A 30 -8.96 -3.97 -8.33
C ARG A 30 -10.50 -4.00 -8.34
N HIS A 31 -11.09 -3.09 -9.07
CA HIS A 31 -12.55 -2.88 -9.08
C HIS A 31 -13.20 -3.58 -10.26
N ASP A 32 -12.64 -3.44 -11.44
CA ASP A 32 -13.22 -3.91 -12.70
C ASP A 32 -12.17 -4.63 -13.54
N GLU A 33 -12.64 -5.42 -14.50
CA GLU A 33 -11.79 -6.02 -15.52
C GLU A 33 -11.56 -5.04 -16.65
N HIS A 34 -10.33 -5.01 -17.15
CA HIS A 34 -9.93 -4.16 -18.27
C HIS A 34 -9.07 -4.93 -19.26
N SER A 35 -9.22 -4.59 -20.54
CA SER A 35 -8.30 -5.02 -21.57
C SER A 35 -7.02 -4.16 -21.58
N THR A 36 -6.00 -4.59 -22.30
CA THR A 36 -4.79 -3.79 -22.54
C THR A 36 -5.12 -2.41 -23.15
N THR A 37 -6.06 -2.39 -24.10
CA THR A 37 -6.48 -1.15 -24.76
C THR A 37 -7.16 -0.18 -23.80
N ASP A 38 -8.01 -0.69 -22.89
CA ASP A 38 -8.69 0.13 -21.89
C ASP A 38 -7.68 0.74 -20.91
N LEU A 39 -6.72 -0.05 -20.45
CA LEU A 39 -5.66 0.42 -19.55
C LEU A 39 -4.74 1.45 -20.23
N ALA A 40 -4.36 1.23 -21.48
CA ALA A 40 -3.54 2.17 -22.25
C ALA A 40 -4.21 3.54 -22.37
N LYS A 41 -5.51 3.56 -22.66
CA LYS A 41 -6.31 4.80 -22.70
C LYS A 41 -6.45 5.43 -21.31
N ALA A 42 -6.83 4.63 -20.30
CA ALA A 42 -7.11 5.13 -18.96
C ALA A 42 -5.88 5.70 -18.24
N LEU A 43 -4.68 5.18 -18.56
CA LEU A 43 -3.42 5.61 -17.97
C LEU A 43 -2.61 6.55 -18.87
N ASN A 44 -3.11 6.86 -20.07
CA ASN A 44 -2.42 7.65 -21.09
C ASN A 44 -1.00 7.11 -21.36
N ARG A 45 -0.89 5.79 -21.59
CA ARG A 45 0.36 5.07 -21.86
C ARG A 45 0.24 4.36 -23.22
N ASN A 46 1.38 4.09 -23.85
CA ASN A 46 1.37 3.32 -25.08
C ASN A 46 1.03 1.83 -24.82
N HIS A 47 0.42 1.19 -25.81
CA HIS A 47 -0.06 -0.18 -25.71
C HIS A 47 1.05 -1.18 -25.38
N SER A 48 2.24 -1.06 -25.99
CA SER A 48 3.36 -1.98 -25.77
C SER A 48 3.91 -1.89 -24.34
N SER A 49 3.95 -0.69 -23.74
CA SER A 49 4.33 -0.52 -22.34
C SER A 49 3.34 -1.22 -21.40
N ILE A 50 2.03 -1.07 -21.66
CA ILE A 50 1.00 -1.74 -20.83
C ILE A 50 1.11 -3.26 -20.98
N VAL A 51 1.33 -3.80 -22.19
CA VAL A 51 1.56 -5.24 -22.39
C VAL A 51 2.73 -5.73 -21.54
N HIS A 52 3.86 -5.00 -21.54
CA HIS A 52 5.03 -5.35 -20.76
C HIS A 52 4.71 -5.43 -19.24
N HIS A 53 4.05 -4.41 -18.70
CA HIS A 53 3.68 -4.40 -17.29
C HIS A 53 2.64 -5.46 -16.92
N LEU A 54 1.67 -5.72 -17.81
CA LEU A 54 0.67 -6.78 -17.59
C LEU A 54 1.33 -8.17 -17.56
N ASN A 55 2.28 -8.45 -18.44
CA ASN A 55 3.00 -9.72 -18.43
C ASN A 55 3.76 -9.91 -17.12
N GLN A 56 4.48 -8.90 -16.64
CA GLN A 56 5.18 -8.97 -15.36
C GLN A 56 4.23 -9.21 -14.18
N LEU A 57 3.08 -8.54 -14.16
CA LEU A 57 2.08 -8.72 -13.09
C LEU A 57 1.37 -10.08 -13.18
N LEU A 58 1.18 -10.61 -14.40
CA LEU A 58 0.58 -11.92 -14.64
C LEU A 58 1.54 -13.03 -14.20
N ASP A 59 2.81 -12.96 -14.61
CA ASP A 59 3.86 -13.90 -14.22
C ASP A 59 4.07 -13.93 -12.70
N ALA A 60 3.93 -12.80 -12.05
CA ALA A 60 3.98 -12.67 -10.60
C ALA A 60 2.68 -13.12 -9.88
N GLY A 61 1.64 -13.51 -10.61
CA GLY A 61 0.36 -13.93 -10.05
C GLY A 61 -0.42 -12.83 -9.33
N LEU A 62 -0.17 -11.55 -9.63
CA LEU A 62 -0.88 -10.41 -9.05
C LEU A 62 -2.16 -10.06 -9.79
N ILE A 63 -2.26 -10.49 -11.04
CA ILE A 63 -3.46 -10.37 -11.89
C ILE A 63 -3.76 -11.72 -12.54
N GLU A 64 -4.96 -11.85 -13.07
CA GLU A 64 -5.42 -13.03 -13.81
C GLU A 64 -6.20 -12.60 -15.06
N VAL A 65 -6.24 -13.47 -16.08
CA VAL A 65 -7.13 -13.33 -17.24
C VAL A 65 -8.49 -13.88 -16.82
N THR A 66 -9.53 -13.03 -16.87
CA THR A 66 -10.89 -13.41 -16.47
C THR A 66 -11.72 -13.93 -17.64
N ARG A 67 -11.49 -13.36 -18.82
CA ARG A 67 -12.16 -13.73 -20.05
C ARG A 67 -11.37 -13.24 -21.27
N GLU A 68 -11.74 -13.77 -22.42
CA GLU A 68 -11.24 -13.37 -23.73
C GLU A 68 -12.39 -12.99 -24.65
N GLU A 69 -12.23 -11.94 -25.42
CA GLU A 69 -13.18 -11.54 -26.46
C GLU A 69 -12.53 -11.62 -27.84
N LYS A 70 -13.27 -12.12 -28.81
CA LYS A 70 -12.84 -12.10 -30.20
C LYS A 70 -13.24 -10.74 -30.83
N VAL A 71 -12.23 -9.92 -31.08
CA VAL A 71 -12.39 -8.61 -31.73
C VAL A 71 -11.80 -8.72 -33.13
N ARG A 72 -12.67 -8.81 -34.16
CA ARG A 72 -12.27 -9.10 -35.54
C ARG A 72 -11.50 -10.44 -35.62
N ASN A 73 -10.23 -10.42 -36.01
CA ASN A 73 -9.37 -11.61 -36.15
C ASN A 73 -8.40 -11.79 -34.99
N MET A 74 -8.54 -11.03 -33.90
CA MET A 74 -7.66 -11.09 -32.71
C MET A 74 -8.44 -11.48 -31.48
N VAL A 75 -7.78 -12.17 -30.55
CA VAL A 75 -8.27 -12.47 -29.20
C VAL A 75 -7.78 -11.36 -28.28
N GLN A 76 -8.71 -10.73 -27.59
CA GLN A 76 -8.44 -9.66 -26.63
C GLN A 76 -8.69 -10.17 -25.22
N PRO A 77 -7.64 -10.36 -24.39
CA PRO A 77 -7.81 -10.75 -22.99
C PRO A 77 -8.26 -9.57 -22.14
N TYR A 78 -9.06 -9.89 -21.11
CA TYR A 78 -9.43 -9.00 -20.03
C TYR A 78 -8.80 -9.49 -18.73
N TYR A 79 -8.22 -8.54 -17.99
CA TYR A 79 -7.45 -8.80 -16.79
C TYR A 79 -8.20 -8.28 -15.57
N ARG A 80 -7.95 -8.92 -14.42
CA ARG A 80 -8.42 -8.49 -13.11
C ARG A 80 -7.35 -8.75 -12.06
N SER A 81 -7.31 -7.92 -11.02
CA SER A 81 -6.46 -8.16 -9.87
C SER A 81 -6.95 -9.36 -9.05
N VAL A 82 -6.02 -10.25 -8.64
CA VAL A 82 -6.34 -11.41 -7.78
C VAL A 82 -6.78 -11.01 -6.37
N SER A 83 -6.55 -9.75 -6.00
CA SER A 83 -6.90 -9.23 -4.67
C SER A 83 -7.32 -7.76 -4.74
N SER A 84 -8.16 -7.36 -3.79
CA SER A 84 -8.53 -5.94 -3.61
C SER A 84 -7.44 -5.13 -2.91
N SER A 85 -6.44 -5.77 -2.30
CA SER A 85 -5.33 -5.10 -1.60
C SER A 85 -4.12 -6.01 -1.56
N PHE A 86 -2.95 -5.44 -1.82
CA PHE A 86 -1.65 -6.11 -1.66
C PHE A 86 -0.94 -5.54 -0.45
N HIS A 87 -0.32 -6.43 0.32
CA HIS A 87 0.46 -6.09 1.49
C HIS A 87 1.82 -6.76 1.38
N VAL A 88 2.88 -5.97 1.28
CA VAL A 88 4.25 -6.50 1.30
C VAL A 88 4.59 -6.89 2.72
N ALA A 89 5.02 -8.14 2.93
CA ALA A 89 5.34 -8.67 4.25
C ALA A 89 6.41 -7.81 4.96
N TYR A 90 6.22 -7.59 6.26
CA TYR A 90 7.19 -6.86 7.08
C TYR A 90 8.56 -7.54 7.08
N SER A 91 8.58 -8.87 7.07
CA SER A 91 9.80 -9.68 7.00
C SER A 91 10.69 -9.41 5.78
N LEU A 92 10.15 -8.76 4.74
CA LEU A 92 10.92 -8.36 3.55
C LEU A 92 11.59 -6.99 3.69
N THR A 93 11.35 -6.25 4.77
CA THR A 93 11.82 -4.85 4.91
C THR A 93 13.33 -4.74 4.73
N GLU A 94 14.12 -5.62 5.36
CA GLU A 94 15.58 -5.61 5.25
C GLU A 94 16.05 -5.97 3.83
N ALA A 95 15.51 -7.01 3.24
CA ALA A 95 15.87 -7.43 1.87
C ALA A 95 15.54 -6.35 0.83
N LEU A 96 14.39 -5.68 0.99
CA LEU A 96 13.92 -4.66 0.06
C LEU A 96 14.62 -3.32 0.24
N SER A 97 15.18 -3.02 1.42
CA SER A 97 15.99 -1.81 1.64
C SER A 97 17.28 -1.78 0.81
N GLN A 98 17.73 -2.93 0.32
CA GLN A 98 18.90 -3.05 -0.55
C GLN A 98 18.56 -2.81 -2.04
N ASP A 99 17.28 -2.77 -2.40
CA ASP A 99 16.85 -2.48 -3.77
C ASP A 99 16.65 -0.96 -3.95
N PRO A 100 17.41 -0.31 -4.85
CA PRO A 100 17.38 1.15 -4.98
C PRO A 100 16.00 1.70 -5.36
N ASP A 101 15.30 1.04 -6.28
CA ASP A 101 14.00 1.50 -6.78
C ASP A 101 12.92 1.35 -5.69
N TYR A 102 12.95 0.24 -4.96
CA TYR A 102 12.02 0.00 -3.86
C TYR A 102 12.27 0.95 -2.69
N SER A 103 13.55 1.20 -2.36
CA SER A 103 13.95 2.14 -1.31
C SER A 103 13.52 3.56 -1.64
N ALA A 104 13.79 4.02 -2.87
CA ALA A 104 13.37 5.34 -3.34
C ALA A 104 11.84 5.51 -3.28
N TRP A 105 11.08 4.50 -3.70
CA TRP A 105 9.63 4.50 -3.57
C TRP A 105 9.15 4.59 -2.12
N GLN A 106 9.79 3.85 -1.20
CA GLN A 106 9.44 3.95 0.22
C GLN A 106 9.75 5.33 0.80
N GLU A 107 10.87 5.92 0.43
CA GLU A 107 11.24 7.27 0.85
C GLU A 107 10.23 8.30 0.36
N GLU A 108 9.85 8.25 -0.92
CA GLU A 108 8.80 9.09 -1.49
C GLU A 108 7.46 8.92 -0.74
N TYR A 109 7.13 7.69 -0.36
CA TYR A 109 5.91 7.41 0.40
C TYR A 109 5.93 8.09 1.77
N ILE A 110 7.05 8.05 2.50
CA ILE A 110 7.19 8.73 3.79
C ILE A 110 7.18 10.26 3.62
N ASP A 111 7.81 10.79 2.58
CA ASP A 111 7.74 12.22 2.26
C ASP A 111 6.30 12.67 1.98
N ASN A 112 5.52 11.85 1.27
CA ASN A 112 4.10 12.11 1.04
C ASN A 112 3.27 12.02 2.34
N MET A 113 3.63 11.18 3.30
CA MET A 113 3.00 11.16 4.63
C MET A 113 3.24 12.48 5.38
N LEU A 114 4.48 13.01 5.32
CA LEU A 114 4.78 14.34 5.89
C LEU A 114 3.97 15.45 5.24
N LEU A 115 3.88 15.44 3.90
CA LEU A 115 3.09 16.45 3.18
C LEU A 115 1.60 16.35 3.51
N ALA A 116 1.09 15.13 3.73
CA ALA A 116 -0.32 14.91 4.08
C ALA A 116 -0.71 15.54 5.42
N LEU A 117 0.22 15.77 6.35
CA LEU A 117 -0.03 16.44 7.62
C LEU A 117 -0.60 17.86 7.39
N ASN A 118 -0.13 18.56 6.35
CA ASN A 118 -0.62 19.90 6.01
C ASN A 118 -2.13 19.90 5.71
N GLY A 119 -2.68 18.80 5.21
CA GLY A 119 -4.12 18.64 4.96
C GLY A 119 -4.96 18.61 6.24
N TYR A 120 -4.33 18.40 7.39
CA TYR A 120 -4.94 18.46 8.73
C TYR A 120 -4.57 19.74 9.49
N GLY A 121 -3.91 20.70 8.82
CA GLY A 121 -3.40 21.91 9.46
C GLY A 121 -2.16 21.70 10.32
N ILE A 122 -1.61 20.47 10.34
CA ILE A 122 -0.43 20.11 11.12
C ILE A 122 0.83 20.46 10.32
N SER A 123 1.78 21.14 10.94
CA SER A 123 3.09 21.47 10.37
C SER A 123 4.24 20.80 11.10
N VAL A 124 5.37 20.72 10.41
CA VAL A 124 6.64 20.23 10.97
C VAL A 124 7.70 21.27 10.66
N PRO A 125 8.39 21.83 11.68
CA PRO A 125 9.49 22.78 11.47
C PRO A 125 10.55 22.23 10.51
N GLU A 126 11.07 23.05 9.61
CA GLU A 126 11.97 22.60 8.55
C GLU A 126 13.22 21.93 9.11
N GLU A 127 13.77 22.45 10.21
CA GLU A 127 14.93 21.88 10.92
C GLU A 127 14.66 20.51 11.57
N ARG A 128 13.36 20.17 11.76
CA ARG A 128 12.93 18.90 12.36
C ARG A 128 12.44 17.88 11.33
N ARG A 129 12.33 18.26 10.03
CA ARG A 129 11.80 17.37 8.99
C ARG A 129 12.50 16.03 8.88
N GLY A 130 13.83 16.02 8.96
CA GLY A 130 14.61 14.79 8.89
C GLY A 130 14.31 13.83 10.05
N GLU A 131 14.19 14.38 11.26
CA GLU A 131 13.80 13.62 12.44
C GLU A 131 12.35 13.09 12.31
N ALA A 132 11.42 13.96 11.94
CA ALA A 132 10.01 13.58 11.75
C ALA A 132 9.86 12.48 10.69
N LYS A 133 10.61 12.55 9.59
CA LYS A 133 10.65 11.50 8.55
C LYS A 133 11.06 10.15 9.12
N THR A 134 12.15 10.10 9.91
CA THR A 134 12.61 8.87 10.56
C THR A 134 11.58 8.30 11.53
N LEU A 135 10.96 9.16 12.34
CA LEU A 135 9.92 8.76 13.29
C LEU A 135 8.66 8.24 12.58
N LEU A 136 8.22 8.91 11.52
CA LEU A 136 7.10 8.44 10.67
C LEU A 136 7.40 7.08 10.04
N GLN A 137 8.61 6.87 9.58
CA GLN A 137 9.03 5.57 9.03
C GLN A 137 8.95 4.47 10.10
N THR A 138 9.45 4.73 11.31
CA THR A 138 9.36 3.80 12.44
C THR A 138 7.90 3.48 12.77
N CYS A 139 7.05 4.50 12.85
CA CYS A 139 5.61 4.33 13.07
C CYS A 139 4.95 3.51 11.95
N TYR A 140 5.25 3.80 10.69
CA TYR A 140 4.73 3.08 9.53
C TYR A 140 5.12 1.60 9.55
N LEU A 141 6.39 1.29 9.83
CA LEU A 141 6.89 -0.08 9.90
C LEU A 141 6.27 -0.85 11.08
N GLY A 142 6.12 -0.22 12.23
CA GLY A 142 5.43 -0.80 13.39
C GLY A 142 3.98 -1.16 13.07
N GLN A 143 3.24 -0.25 12.42
CA GLN A 143 1.86 -0.51 11.98
C GLN A 143 1.79 -1.64 10.95
N LYS A 144 2.71 -1.67 9.98
CA LYS A 144 2.82 -2.73 8.98
C LYS A 144 3.01 -4.09 9.62
N LYS A 145 3.94 -4.19 10.58
CA LYS A 145 4.21 -5.41 11.37
C LYS A 145 2.98 -5.88 12.15
N ALA A 146 2.37 -4.97 12.92
CA ALA A 146 1.20 -5.28 13.73
C ALA A 146 0.01 -5.75 12.87
N TYR A 147 -0.21 -5.13 11.71
CA TYR A 147 -1.25 -5.52 10.76
C TYR A 147 -1.00 -6.91 10.18
N GLU A 148 0.22 -7.19 9.72
CA GLU A 148 0.59 -8.51 9.18
C GLU A 148 0.39 -9.62 10.20
N GLU A 149 0.83 -9.43 11.44
CA GLU A 149 0.65 -10.40 12.50
C GLU A 149 -0.84 -10.68 12.78
N ARG A 150 -1.72 -9.69 12.66
CA ARG A 150 -3.16 -9.87 12.82
C ARG A 150 -3.80 -10.65 11.68
N ILE A 151 -3.36 -10.40 10.44
CA ILE A 151 -3.87 -11.15 9.29
C ILE A 151 -3.42 -12.62 9.35
N THR A 152 -2.16 -12.86 9.66
CA THR A 152 -1.56 -14.20 9.67
C THR A 152 -2.06 -15.06 10.82
N LYS A 153 -2.40 -14.44 11.96
CA LYS A 153 -2.94 -15.13 13.15
C LYS A 153 -4.47 -15.26 13.14
N ARG A 154 -5.13 -14.84 12.06
CA ARG A 154 -6.58 -14.94 11.97
C ARG A 154 -7.03 -16.39 11.84
N ILE A 155 -7.74 -16.91 12.84
CA ILE A 155 -8.19 -18.30 12.92
C ILE A 155 -9.39 -18.58 12.01
N SER A 156 -10.34 -17.64 11.95
CA SER A 156 -11.58 -17.79 11.17
C SER A 156 -12.07 -16.45 10.63
N VAL A 157 -12.97 -16.50 9.66
CA VAL A 157 -13.69 -15.31 9.17
C VAL A 157 -15.06 -15.34 9.83
N PRO A 158 -15.31 -14.49 10.85
CA PRO A 158 -16.61 -14.46 11.49
C PRO A 158 -17.69 -13.94 10.53
N GLU A 159 -18.92 -14.41 10.74
CA GLU A 159 -20.12 -13.91 10.03
C GLU A 159 -20.52 -12.53 10.57
N VAL A 160 -19.68 -11.55 10.37
CA VAL A 160 -19.92 -10.15 10.78
C VAL A 160 -19.67 -9.20 9.59
N SER A 161 -20.17 -7.98 9.71
CA SER A 161 -19.93 -6.98 8.67
C SER A 161 -18.43 -6.74 8.43
N LYS A 162 -18.07 -6.43 7.19
CA LYS A 162 -16.68 -6.12 6.78
C LYS A 162 -16.08 -4.98 7.60
N TYR A 163 -16.91 -3.98 7.93
CA TYR A 163 -16.50 -2.82 8.71
C TYR A 163 -16.20 -3.21 10.16
N ALA A 164 -17.07 -4.00 10.80
CA ALA A 164 -16.84 -4.49 12.15
C ALA A 164 -15.55 -5.32 12.23
N ALA A 165 -15.35 -6.27 11.32
CA ALA A 165 -14.14 -7.09 11.27
C ALA A 165 -12.85 -6.26 11.10
N ARG A 166 -12.89 -5.23 10.23
CA ARG A 166 -11.75 -4.32 10.02
C ARG A 166 -11.48 -3.48 11.25
N ASN A 167 -12.52 -2.88 11.84
CA ASN A 167 -12.36 -2.04 13.02
C ASN A 167 -11.85 -2.84 14.22
N THR A 168 -12.33 -4.08 14.41
CA THR A 168 -11.78 -4.99 15.42
C THR A 168 -10.30 -5.30 15.20
N ALA A 169 -9.90 -5.57 13.95
CA ALA A 169 -8.49 -5.79 13.62
C ALA A 169 -7.63 -4.55 13.92
N ASN A 170 -8.14 -3.34 13.62
CA ASN A 170 -7.45 -2.09 13.94
C ASN A 170 -7.27 -1.92 15.47
N VAL A 171 -8.33 -2.11 16.26
CA VAL A 171 -8.25 -2.04 17.72
C VAL A 171 -7.22 -3.03 18.27
N LEU A 172 -7.23 -4.28 17.78
CA LEU A 172 -6.25 -5.29 18.20
C LEU A 172 -4.81 -4.92 17.79
N SER A 173 -4.63 -4.30 16.62
CA SER A 173 -3.32 -3.79 16.19
C SER A 173 -2.84 -2.66 17.10
N HIS A 174 -3.72 -1.72 17.47
CA HIS A 174 -3.37 -0.66 18.42
C HIS A 174 -2.98 -1.21 19.81
N ILE A 175 -3.72 -2.18 20.34
CA ILE A 175 -3.36 -2.84 21.62
C ILE A 175 -1.95 -3.49 21.53
N GLN A 176 -1.60 -4.04 20.38
CA GLN A 176 -0.27 -4.61 20.16
C GLN A 176 0.80 -3.53 20.08
N LEU A 177 0.55 -2.43 19.33
CA LEU A 177 1.46 -1.30 19.18
C LEU A 177 1.74 -0.59 20.51
N MET A 178 0.76 -0.49 21.41
CA MET A 178 0.96 0.03 22.78
C MET A 178 2.00 -0.75 23.59
N LYS A 179 2.32 -1.99 23.21
CA LYS A 179 3.34 -2.84 23.87
C LYS A 179 4.69 -2.79 23.16
N ASP A 180 4.74 -2.18 21.97
CA ASP A 180 5.97 -1.99 21.20
C ASP A 180 6.63 -0.69 21.64
N LYS A 181 7.74 -0.81 22.38
CA LYS A 181 8.42 0.35 22.96
C LYS A 181 8.96 1.28 21.88
N GLU A 182 9.58 0.74 20.83
CA GLU A 182 10.16 1.53 19.75
C GLU A 182 9.08 2.36 19.03
N TYR A 183 7.93 1.75 18.76
CA TYR A 183 6.78 2.44 18.19
C TYR A 183 6.25 3.56 19.09
N MET A 184 6.09 3.27 20.41
CA MET A 184 5.56 4.24 21.35
C MET A 184 6.52 5.42 21.58
N ASP A 185 7.83 5.15 21.69
CA ASP A 185 8.84 6.20 21.81
C ASP A 185 8.87 7.09 20.56
N ALA A 186 8.79 6.48 19.36
CA ALA A 186 8.72 7.22 18.09
C ALA A 186 7.44 8.07 17.99
N LEU A 187 6.29 7.53 18.37
CA LEU A 187 5.02 8.24 18.34
C LEU A 187 5.00 9.42 19.33
N HIS A 188 5.51 9.21 20.54
CA HIS A 188 5.62 10.26 21.56
C HIS A 188 6.54 11.39 21.06
N ARG A 189 7.73 11.03 20.55
CA ARG A 189 8.67 12.00 20.02
C ARG A 189 8.12 12.76 18.81
N LEU A 190 7.38 12.08 17.94
CA LEU A 190 6.72 12.73 16.81
C LEU A 190 5.68 13.76 17.29
N SER A 191 4.91 13.45 18.34
CA SER A 191 3.92 14.35 18.91
C SER A 191 4.53 15.63 19.53
N GLU A 192 5.82 15.60 19.90
CA GLU A 192 6.54 16.79 20.38
C GLU A 192 7.09 17.66 19.23
N ILE A 193 7.14 17.12 18.01
CA ILE A 193 7.70 17.80 16.84
C ILE A 193 6.62 18.48 16.00
N ILE A 194 5.45 17.83 15.90
CA ILE A 194 4.34 18.37 15.13
C ILE A 194 3.72 19.57 15.83
N GLU A 195 3.39 20.60 15.05
CA GLU A 195 2.69 21.80 15.50
C GLU A 195 1.26 21.71 15.01
N GLU A 196 0.32 21.63 15.96
CA GLU A 196 -1.11 21.69 15.66
C GLU A 196 -1.54 23.16 15.43
N PRO A 197 -2.54 23.41 14.58
CA PRO A 197 -3.08 24.75 14.42
C PRO A 197 -3.62 25.24 15.77
N GLU A 198 -3.35 26.50 16.13
CA GLU A 198 -3.98 27.11 17.28
C GLU A 198 -5.52 27.01 17.10
N GLU A 199 -6.21 26.41 18.07
CA GLU A 199 -7.67 26.43 18.07
C GLU A 199 -8.12 27.88 18.07
N ASP A 200 -8.66 28.36 16.95
CA ASP A 200 -9.33 29.65 16.90
C ASP A 200 -10.43 29.63 17.97
N GLN A 201 -10.17 30.33 19.07
CA GLN A 201 -11.17 30.61 20.10
C GLN A 201 -12.23 31.56 19.50
N GLN A 202 -12.97 31.06 18.51
CA GLN A 202 -14.18 31.69 18.05
C GLN A 202 -15.35 31.10 18.85
N GLY A 203 -15.63 31.80 19.97
CA GLY A 203 -16.84 31.59 20.74
C GLY A 203 -18.11 32.07 20.01
#